data_ca5149935e8d7845e8ab85203dda8efd
#
_entry.id   ca5149935e8d7845e8ab85203dda8efd
#
_cell.length_a   1.000
_cell.length_b   1.000
_cell.length_c   1.000
_cell.angle_alpha   90.00
_cell.angle_beta   90.00
_cell.angle_gamma   90.00
#
_symmetry.space_group_name_H-M   'P 1'
#
loop_
_entity.id
_entity.type
_entity.pdbx_description
1 polymer ?
#
loop_
_entity_poly.entity_id
_entity_poly.type
_entity_poly.pdbx_seq_one_letter_code
_entity_poly.pdbx_strand_id
1 'polypeptide(L)'
;VCQADNAIPEFKYGILTAVTFWKVVKPEEIVRHDQLFGENKVYRLLERHEKGVIYNALYCGTSSEIGEPIPFEACPQYANLDYIIQTQCDRLLVEYIPNIKPNRLVRGSALGQSDLAGLSQIFDAIDETYSSLMRDIRLARARLLVPETMLDFTEDENGQKTAKFDNDKAVYAYGAGILDAMDGKA
;
A
#
# COMPACT_ATOMS: atom_id res chain seq x y z
N VAL A 1 6.01 19.28 -7.95
CA VAL A 1 5.00 18.34 -8.48
C VAL A 1 4.29 17.76 -7.27
N CYS A 2 2.98 18.01 -7.12
CA CYS A 2 2.17 17.39 -6.08
C CYS A 2 1.67 16.02 -6.57
N GLN A 3 1.71 15.03 -5.68
CA GLN A 3 1.09 13.73 -5.95
C GLN A 3 -0.43 13.87 -5.83
N ALA A 4 -1.19 13.07 -6.56
CA ALA A 4 -2.65 13.13 -6.55
C ALA A 4 -3.23 12.87 -5.14
N ASP A 5 -2.57 12.02 -4.35
CA ASP A 5 -2.95 11.71 -2.96
C ASP A 5 -2.83 12.90 -2.01
N ASN A 6 -2.04 13.91 -2.39
CA ASN A 6 -1.81 15.12 -1.60
C ASN A 6 -2.70 16.30 -2.05
N ALA A 7 -3.72 16.03 -2.86
CA ALA A 7 -4.64 17.03 -3.37
C ALA A 7 -6.09 16.66 -3.03
N ILE A 8 -6.80 17.57 -2.39
CA ILE A 8 -8.22 17.41 -2.01
C ILE A 8 -9.03 18.39 -2.85
N PRO A 9 -9.69 17.94 -3.94
CA PRO A 9 -10.53 18.80 -4.75
C PRO A 9 -11.92 18.97 -4.13
N GLU A 10 -12.45 20.18 -4.21
CA GLU A 10 -13.80 20.55 -3.77
C GLU A 10 -14.68 20.88 -4.98
N PHE A 11 -15.83 20.24 -5.06
CA PHE A 11 -16.76 20.45 -6.16
C PHE A 11 -18.09 21.04 -5.66
N LYS A 12 -18.59 22.03 -6.38
CA LYS A 12 -19.93 22.55 -6.20
C LYS A 12 -20.71 22.39 -7.51
N TYR A 13 -21.80 21.65 -7.46
CA TYR A 13 -22.59 21.31 -8.67
C TYR A 13 -21.77 20.69 -9.81
N GLY A 14 -20.76 19.88 -9.47
CA GLY A 14 -19.89 19.22 -10.46
C GLY A 14 -18.79 20.11 -11.05
N ILE A 15 -18.69 21.38 -10.62
CA ILE A 15 -17.64 22.32 -11.01
C ILE A 15 -16.61 22.38 -9.91
N LEU A 16 -15.34 22.31 -10.26
CA LEU A 16 -14.22 22.47 -9.32
C LEU A 16 -14.21 23.90 -8.80
N THR A 17 -14.31 24.09 -7.48
CA THR A 17 -14.33 25.39 -6.82
C THR A 17 -13.07 25.69 -6.05
N ALA A 18 -12.45 24.70 -5.45
CA ALA A 18 -11.21 24.84 -4.73
C ALA A 18 -10.40 23.53 -4.77
N VAL A 19 -9.11 23.63 -4.57
CA VAL A 19 -8.23 22.47 -4.36
C VAL A 19 -7.30 22.80 -3.19
N THR A 20 -7.23 21.89 -2.23
CA THR A 20 -6.30 21.99 -1.12
C THR A 20 -5.18 20.99 -1.33
N PHE A 21 -3.97 21.47 -1.51
CA PHE A 21 -2.78 20.65 -1.49
C PHE A 21 -2.24 20.56 -0.06
N TRP A 22 -1.71 19.41 0.30
CA TRP A 22 -1.07 19.24 1.59
C TRP A 22 0.27 18.51 1.47
N LYS A 23 1.18 18.86 2.37
CA LYS A 23 2.52 18.28 2.43
C LYS A 23 2.92 18.08 3.89
N VAL A 24 3.46 16.92 4.21
CA VAL A 24 4.09 16.70 5.52
C VAL A 24 5.44 17.41 5.55
N VAL A 25 5.64 18.20 6.58
CA VAL A 25 6.90 18.88 6.86
C VAL A 25 7.71 18.00 7.80
N LYS A 26 8.99 17.82 7.49
CA LYS A 26 9.86 16.99 8.33
C LYS A 26 10.11 17.67 9.68
N PRO A 27 10.13 16.92 10.78
CA PRO A 27 10.40 17.48 12.11
C PRO A 27 11.74 18.24 12.22
N GLU A 28 12.73 17.84 11.42
CA GLU A 28 14.06 18.46 11.36
C GLU A 28 14.02 19.89 10.81
N GLU A 29 12.99 20.24 10.03
CA GLU A 29 12.78 21.55 9.42
C GLU A 29 12.11 22.53 10.37
N ILE A 30 11.70 22.10 11.57
CA ILE A 30 10.94 22.91 12.54
C ILE A 30 11.87 23.37 13.66
N VAL A 31 11.87 24.68 13.91
CA VAL A 31 12.58 25.27 15.05
C VAL A 31 11.90 24.83 16.34
N ARG A 32 12.67 24.26 17.25
CA ARG A 32 12.17 23.78 18.55
C ARG A 32 11.62 24.93 19.38
N HIS A 33 10.30 25.05 19.40
CA HIS A 33 9.58 25.71 20.48
C HIS A 33 9.14 24.64 21.47
N ASP A 34 9.51 24.75 22.73
CA ASP A 34 9.34 23.72 23.79
C ASP A 34 7.91 23.16 23.96
N GLN A 35 6.91 23.82 23.44
CA GLN A 35 5.50 23.41 23.52
C GLN A 35 4.99 22.65 22.28
N LEU A 36 5.73 22.64 21.18
CA LEU A 36 5.28 22.07 19.90
C LEU A 36 5.79 20.63 19.68
N PHE A 37 6.70 20.16 20.52
CA PHE A 37 7.31 18.82 20.35
C PHE A 37 6.65 17.75 21.25
N GLY A 38 6.14 16.71 20.61
CA GLY A 38 5.74 15.46 21.21
C GLY A 38 6.06 14.32 20.23
N GLU A 39 6.35 13.13 20.75
CA GLU A 39 6.83 11.97 19.98
C GLU A 39 5.92 11.52 18.81
N ASN A 40 4.67 12.01 18.74
CA ASN A 40 3.70 11.62 17.70
C ASN A 40 3.12 12.82 16.92
N LYS A 41 3.82 13.96 16.89
CA LYS A 41 3.30 15.13 16.17
C LYS A 41 3.69 15.11 14.69
N VAL A 42 2.72 15.43 13.85
CA VAL A 42 2.87 15.55 12.40
C VAL A 42 2.57 16.99 11.98
N TYR A 43 3.49 17.60 11.27
CA TYR A 43 3.37 18.95 10.75
C TYR A 43 2.93 18.90 9.29
N ARG A 44 1.93 19.68 8.94
CA ARG A 44 1.37 19.72 7.58
C ARG A 44 1.27 21.15 7.09
N LEU A 45 1.89 21.41 5.94
CA LEU A 45 1.63 22.63 5.18
C LEU A 45 0.43 22.37 4.29
N LEU A 46 -0.59 23.22 4.38
CA LEU A 46 -1.75 23.23 3.51
C LEU A 46 -1.71 24.46 2.62
N GLU A 47 -1.97 24.25 1.34
CA GLU A 47 -2.06 25.31 0.33
C GLU A 47 -3.40 25.17 -0.38
N ARG A 48 -4.33 26.08 -0.08
CA ARG A 48 -5.69 26.07 -0.64
C ARG A 48 -5.81 27.05 -1.76
N HIS A 49 -6.07 26.56 -2.95
CA HIS A 49 -6.34 27.36 -4.14
C HIS A 49 -7.83 27.59 -4.31
N GLU A 50 -8.21 28.85 -4.38
CA GLU A 50 -9.54 29.30 -4.76
C GLU A 50 -9.45 30.28 -5.93
N LYS A 51 -10.58 30.68 -6.46
CA LYS A 51 -10.65 31.67 -7.54
C LYS A 51 -10.06 33.00 -7.06
N GLY A 52 -8.95 33.42 -7.64
CA GLY A 52 -8.30 34.69 -7.36
C GLY A 52 -7.40 34.72 -6.12
N VAL A 53 -7.36 33.66 -5.31
CA VAL A 53 -6.62 33.69 -4.05
C VAL A 53 -6.05 32.31 -3.70
N ILE A 54 -4.91 32.32 -3.02
CA ILE A 54 -4.29 31.13 -2.43
C ILE A 54 -4.14 31.37 -0.93
N TYR A 55 -4.59 30.43 -0.12
CA TYR A 55 -4.43 30.43 1.33
C TYR A 55 -3.38 29.40 1.75
N ASN A 56 -2.41 29.82 2.53
CA ASN A 56 -1.39 28.94 3.09
C ASN A 56 -1.56 28.86 4.60
N ALA A 57 -1.40 27.67 5.16
CA ALA A 57 -1.43 27.46 6.61
C ALA A 57 -0.55 26.27 7.00
N LEU A 58 0.11 26.40 8.14
CA LEU A 58 0.91 25.34 8.74
C LEU A 58 0.17 24.82 9.97
N TYR A 59 0.00 23.49 10.06
CA TYR A 59 -0.71 22.82 11.14
C TYR A 59 0.20 21.85 11.88
N CYS A 60 -0.04 21.72 13.18
CA CYS A 60 0.59 20.74 14.05
C CYS A 60 -0.48 19.83 14.65
N GLY A 61 -0.49 18.57 14.28
CA GLY A 61 -1.46 17.58 14.74
C GLY A 61 -0.85 16.20 14.96
N THR A 62 -1.67 15.17 14.81
CA THR A 62 -1.27 13.77 14.90
C THR A 62 -1.40 13.09 13.53
N SER A 63 -1.13 11.79 13.46
CA SER A 63 -1.34 11.02 12.22
C SER A 63 -2.82 11.01 11.77
N SER A 64 -3.77 11.09 12.73
CA SER A 64 -5.22 11.00 12.49
C SER A 64 -5.91 12.38 12.46
N GLU A 65 -5.30 13.41 13.02
CA GLU A 65 -5.92 14.73 13.16
C GLU A 65 -5.02 15.82 12.60
N ILE A 66 -5.61 16.82 11.96
CA ILE A 66 -4.90 18.00 11.44
C ILE A 66 -4.29 18.82 12.57
N GLY A 67 -4.99 18.96 13.69
CA GLY A 67 -4.57 19.70 14.87
C GLY A 67 -4.74 21.21 14.73
N GLU A 68 -3.88 21.97 15.43
CA GLU A 68 -3.95 23.42 15.53
C GLU A 68 -3.04 24.11 14.51
N PRO A 69 -3.43 25.30 14.00
CA PRO A 69 -2.57 26.10 13.14
C PRO A 69 -1.39 26.66 13.95
N ILE A 70 -0.21 26.65 13.33
CA ILE A 70 1.00 27.21 13.89
C ILE A 70 1.58 28.28 12.97
N PRO A 71 2.32 29.28 13.50
CA PRO A 71 2.91 30.31 12.68
C PRO A 71 4.01 29.80 11.77
N PHE A 72 4.21 30.43 10.60
CA PHE A 72 5.24 30.00 9.64
C PHE A 72 6.67 30.18 10.15
N GLU A 73 6.87 31.06 11.11
CA GLU A 73 8.15 31.29 11.79
C GLU A 73 8.66 30.04 12.52
N ALA A 74 7.76 29.10 12.84
CA ALA A 74 8.13 27.81 13.41
C ALA A 74 8.93 26.95 12.43
N CYS A 75 8.84 27.22 11.12
CA CYS A 75 9.56 26.53 10.08
C CYS A 75 10.34 27.53 9.22
N PRO A 76 11.68 27.64 9.34
CA PRO A 76 12.48 28.63 8.61
C PRO A 76 12.29 28.57 7.10
N GLN A 77 12.01 27.40 6.55
CA GLN A 77 11.77 27.20 5.12
C GLN A 77 10.53 27.94 4.63
N TYR A 78 9.54 28.15 5.50
CA TYR A 78 8.26 28.79 5.17
C TYR A 78 8.06 30.15 5.86
N ALA A 79 9.06 30.66 6.59
CA ALA A 79 8.97 31.90 7.34
C ALA A 79 8.60 33.13 6.48
N ASN A 80 8.96 33.10 5.20
CA ASN A 80 8.66 34.17 4.24
C ASN A 80 7.42 33.89 3.38
N LEU A 81 6.65 32.85 3.71
CA LEU A 81 5.44 32.51 2.97
C LEU A 81 4.26 33.33 3.46
N ASP A 82 3.58 34.03 2.54
CA ASP A 82 2.37 34.77 2.86
C ASP A 82 1.20 33.83 3.16
N TYR A 83 0.41 34.14 4.18
CA TYR A 83 -0.82 33.40 4.51
C TYR A 83 -1.86 33.51 3.42
N ILE A 84 -1.91 34.66 2.72
CA ILE A 84 -2.87 34.95 1.66
C ILE A 84 -2.15 35.55 0.47
N ILE A 85 -2.23 34.92 -0.68
CA ILE A 85 -1.65 35.37 -1.93
C ILE A 85 -2.77 35.73 -2.89
N GLN A 86 -2.87 36.96 -3.31
CA GLN A 86 -3.80 37.42 -4.34
C GLN A 86 -3.21 37.13 -5.71
N THR A 87 -3.86 36.28 -6.51
CA THR A 87 -3.32 35.86 -7.82
C THR A 87 -3.65 36.81 -8.94
N GLN A 88 -4.52 37.77 -8.72
CA GLN A 88 -5.05 38.74 -9.72
C GLN A 88 -5.72 38.05 -10.94
N CYS A 89 -5.99 36.76 -10.86
CA CYS A 89 -6.63 35.98 -11.91
C CYS A 89 -8.06 35.64 -11.49
N ASP A 90 -9.03 35.98 -12.33
CA ASP A 90 -10.45 35.69 -12.09
C ASP A 90 -10.82 34.24 -12.41
N ARG A 91 -9.90 33.29 -12.18
CA ARG A 91 -10.08 31.86 -12.38
C ARG A 91 -9.26 31.06 -11.41
N LEU A 92 -9.66 29.79 -11.20
CA LEU A 92 -8.86 28.84 -10.45
C LEU A 92 -7.58 28.49 -11.26
N LEU A 93 -6.43 28.52 -10.61
CA LEU A 93 -5.12 28.22 -11.25
C LEU A 93 -4.82 26.71 -11.30
N VAL A 94 -5.75 25.89 -10.84
CA VAL A 94 -5.64 24.43 -10.82
C VAL A 94 -6.72 23.84 -11.69
N GLU A 95 -6.37 22.87 -12.52
CA GLU A 95 -7.29 22.11 -13.34
C GLU A 95 -7.30 20.64 -12.86
N TYR A 96 -8.50 20.09 -12.72
CA TYR A 96 -8.68 18.68 -12.39
C TYR A 96 -9.03 17.89 -13.64
N ILE A 97 -8.12 17.02 -14.04
CA ILE A 97 -8.30 16.12 -15.19
C ILE A 97 -8.68 14.73 -14.65
N PRO A 98 -9.96 14.36 -14.71
CA PRO A 98 -10.39 13.02 -14.27
C PRO A 98 -9.98 11.97 -15.30
N ASN A 99 -9.65 10.75 -14.83
CA ASN A 99 -9.28 9.66 -15.70
C ASN A 99 -10.49 9.25 -16.58
N ILE A 100 -11.45 8.52 -16.03
CA ILE A 100 -12.66 8.14 -16.77
C ILE A 100 -13.88 8.87 -16.19
N LYS A 101 -14.68 9.49 -17.03
CA LYS A 101 -16.01 10.03 -16.68
C LYS A 101 -17.08 9.46 -17.63
N PRO A 102 -18.32 9.24 -17.15
CA PRO A 102 -18.79 9.35 -15.75
C PRO A 102 -18.30 8.19 -14.89
N ASN A 103 -18.17 8.42 -13.57
CA ASN A 103 -17.89 7.35 -12.62
C ASN A 103 -19.14 6.44 -12.52
N ARG A 104 -18.96 5.19 -12.97
CA ARG A 104 -20.05 4.20 -13.00
C ARG A 104 -20.21 3.45 -11.68
N LEU A 105 -19.17 3.43 -10.84
CA LEU A 105 -19.20 2.76 -9.54
C LEU A 105 -19.88 3.61 -8.48
N VAL A 106 -19.63 4.93 -8.50
CA VAL A 106 -20.20 5.88 -7.55
C VAL A 106 -21.03 6.91 -8.31
N ARG A 107 -22.32 6.67 -8.36
CA ARG A 107 -23.26 7.55 -9.08
C ARG A 107 -23.26 8.97 -8.49
N GLY A 108 -23.12 9.96 -9.34
CA GLY A 108 -23.08 11.37 -8.95
C GLY A 108 -21.72 11.87 -8.44
N SER A 109 -20.71 11.01 -8.41
CA SER A 109 -19.34 11.45 -8.08
C SER A 109 -18.80 12.39 -9.14
N ALA A 110 -18.21 13.51 -8.70
CA ALA A 110 -17.45 14.41 -9.57
C ALA A 110 -16.04 13.88 -9.89
N LEU A 111 -15.57 12.89 -9.13
CA LEU A 111 -14.28 12.24 -9.34
C LEU A 111 -14.36 11.25 -10.50
N GLY A 112 -13.22 11.06 -11.17
CA GLY A 112 -13.08 10.02 -12.20
C GLY A 112 -13.11 8.60 -11.63
N GLN A 113 -12.95 7.64 -12.51
CA GLN A 113 -12.88 6.23 -12.19
C GLN A 113 -11.54 5.66 -12.68
N SER A 114 -10.96 4.73 -11.94
CA SER A 114 -9.77 4.01 -12.38
C SER A 114 -10.06 3.15 -13.61
N ASP A 115 -9.12 3.02 -14.54
CA ASP A 115 -9.19 2.10 -15.68
C ASP A 115 -9.31 0.64 -15.23
N LEU A 116 -8.77 0.33 -14.05
CA LEU A 116 -8.81 -1.00 -13.45
C LEU A 116 -10.07 -1.25 -12.60
N ALA A 117 -10.93 -0.24 -12.47
CA ALA A 117 -12.15 -0.37 -11.69
C ALA A 117 -13.09 -1.42 -12.31
N GLY A 118 -13.53 -2.37 -11.51
CA GLY A 118 -14.37 -3.49 -11.95
C GLY A 118 -13.59 -4.71 -12.46
N LEU A 119 -12.26 -4.65 -12.54
CA LEU A 119 -11.41 -5.78 -12.95
C LEU A 119 -10.92 -6.63 -11.77
N SER A 120 -11.21 -6.25 -10.53
CA SER A 120 -10.74 -6.95 -9.32
C SER A 120 -11.06 -8.45 -9.35
N GLN A 121 -12.30 -8.82 -9.73
CA GLN A 121 -12.70 -10.22 -9.84
C GLN A 121 -11.89 -11.01 -10.88
N ILE A 122 -11.46 -10.35 -11.96
CA ILE A 122 -10.63 -10.96 -13.00
C ILE A 122 -9.21 -11.18 -12.46
N PHE A 123 -8.67 -10.22 -11.72
CA PHE A 123 -7.37 -10.37 -11.06
C PHE A 123 -7.38 -11.48 -10.02
N ASP A 124 -8.42 -11.56 -9.20
CA ASP A 124 -8.59 -12.63 -8.21
C ASP A 124 -8.64 -13.99 -8.90
N ALA A 125 -9.36 -14.14 -10.02
CA ALA A 125 -9.43 -15.38 -10.80
C ALA A 125 -8.09 -15.74 -11.45
N ILE A 126 -7.31 -14.76 -11.89
CA ILE A 126 -5.96 -14.97 -12.43
C ILE A 126 -5.04 -15.46 -11.32
N ASP A 127 -5.07 -14.85 -10.15
CA ASP A 127 -4.23 -15.23 -9.00
C ASP A 127 -4.56 -16.65 -8.52
N GLU A 128 -5.84 -17.00 -8.45
CA GLU A 128 -6.28 -18.36 -8.11
C GLU A 128 -5.81 -19.38 -9.15
N THR A 129 -6.00 -19.08 -10.44
CA THR A 129 -5.59 -19.95 -11.55
C THR A 129 -4.07 -20.14 -11.55
N TYR A 130 -3.30 -19.06 -11.40
CA TYR A 130 -1.85 -19.12 -11.34
C TYR A 130 -1.36 -19.94 -10.14
N SER A 131 -1.94 -19.71 -8.97
CA SER A 131 -1.61 -20.45 -7.75
C SER A 131 -1.90 -21.94 -7.90
N SER A 132 -3.03 -22.30 -8.52
CA SER A 132 -3.42 -23.68 -8.81
C SER A 132 -2.46 -24.34 -9.81
N LEU A 133 -2.11 -23.64 -10.89
CA LEU A 133 -1.14 -24.10 -11.87
C LEU A 133 0.24 -24.34 -11.24
N MET A 134 0.72 -23.43 -10.42
CA MET A 134 2.00 -23.58 -9.72
C MET A 134 1.98 -24.76 -8.74
N ARG A 135 0.85 -24.99 -8.09
CA ARG A 135 0.67 -26.17 -7.24
C ARG A 135 0.70 -27.46 -8.06
N ASP A 136 0.00 -27.49 -9.19
CA ASP A 136 -0.06 -28.68 -10.07
C ASP A 136 1.32 -29.00 -10.65
N ILE A 137 2.08 -27.99 -11.08
CA ILE A 137 3.47 -28.17 -11.53
C ILE A 137 4.34 -28.76 -10.41
N ARG A 138 4.19 -28.30 -9.16
CA ARG A 138 4.94 -28.88 -8.02
C ARG A 138 4.53 -30.31 -7.72
N LEU A 139 3.24 -30.63 -7.82
CA LEU A 139 2.71 -31.97 -7.58
C LEU A 139 3.04 -32.94 -8.71
N ALA A 140 3.15 -32.45 -9.95
CA ALA A 140 3.48 -33.24 -11.13
C ALA A 140 4.98 -33.60 -11.22
N ARG A 141 5.83 -33.07 -10.34
CA ARG A 141 7.25 -33.47 -10.28
C ARG A 141 7.34 -34.99 -10.04
N ALA A 142 8.21 -35.63 -10.79
CA ALA A 142 8.48 -37.08 -10.60
C ALA A 142 8.88 -37.35 -9.14
N ARG A 143 8.25 -38.32 -8.54
CA ARG A 143 8.50 -38.77 -7.18
C ARG A 143 9.03 -40.19 -7.22
N LEU A 144 10.12 -40.44 -6.51
CA LEU A 144 10.71 -41.73 -6.36
C LEU A 144 10.27 -42.32 -5.02
N LEU A 145 9.63 -43.50 -5.07
CA LEU A 145 9.32 -44.29 -3.88
C LEU A 145 10.48 -45.26 -3.65
N VAL A 146 11.13 -45.18 -2.51
CA VAL A 146 12.23 -46.06 -2.12
C VAL A 146 11.92 -46.72 -0.79
N PRO A 147 12.36 -48.00 -0.57
CA PRO A 147 12.25 -48.61 0.74
C PRO A 147 13.06 -47.86 1.77
N GLU A 148 12.57 -47.80 3.01
CA GLU A 148 13.20 -47.13 4.12
C GLU A 148 14.65 -47.57 4.36
N THR A 149 14.96 -48.83 4.02
CA THR A 149 16.30 -49.40 4.14
C THR A 149 17.33 -48.80 3.17
N MET A 150 16.88 -48.06 2.14
CA MET A 150 17.76 -47.39 1.18
C MET A 150 18.01 -45.92 1.55
N LEU A 151 17.50 -45.46 2.70
CA LEU A 151 17.67 -44.10 3.13
C LEU A 151 18.82 -44.00 4.11
N ASP A 152 19.68 -42.97 3.90
CA ASP A 152 20.68 -42.60 4.88
C ASP A 152 20.02 -41.73 5.97
N PHE A 153 20.10 -42.21 7.19
CA PHE A 153 19.65 -41.47 8.37
C PHE A 153 20.84 -40.78 9.05
N THR A 154 20.67 -39.48 9.33
CA THR A 154 21.57 -38.76 10.23
C THR A 154 20.96 -38.75 11.62
N GLU A 155 21.73 -39.12 12.64
CA GLU A 155 21.32 -38.95 14.03
C GLU A 155 21.67 -37.54 14.50
N ASP A 156 20.67 -36.83 15.02
CA ASP A 156 20.89 -35.55 15.70
C ASP A 156 21.50 -35.77 17.09
N GLU A 157 22.05 -34.72 17.70
CA GLU A 157 22.65 -34.75 19.04
C GLU A 157 21.74 -35.34 20.13
N ASN A 158 20.43 -35.44 19.88
CA ASN A 158 19.43 -35.99 20.77
C ASN A 158 19.07 -37.47 20.45
N GLY A 159 19.82 -38.12 19.54
CA GLY A 159 19.56 -39.51 19.17
C GLY A 159 18.34 -39.72 18.28
N GLN A 160 17.75 -38.64 17.75
CA GLN A 160 16.61 -38.77 16.86
C GLN A 160 17.10 -38.96 15.41
N LYS A 161 16.65 -40.06 14.77
CA LYS A 161 16.99 -40.39 13.38
C LYS A 161 16.15 -39.54 12.45
N THR A 162 16.77 -38.63 11.72
CA THR A 162 16.11 -37.87 10.65
C THR A 162 16.60 -38.34 9.29
N ALA A 163 15.68 -38.64 8.39
CA ALA A 163 16.01 -38.99 7.02
C ALA A 163 16.48 -37.71 6.30
N LYS A 164 17.63 -37.82 5.63
CA LYS A 164 18.22 -36.68 4.92
C LYS A 164 17.50 -36.49 3.59
N PHE A 165 16.47 -35.65 3.57
CA PHE A 165 15.79 -35.20 2.37
C PHE A 165 15.93 -33.70 2.18
N ASP A 166 16.14 -33.32 0.95
CA ASP A 166 16.03 -31.92 0.54
C ASP A 166 14.56 -31.46 0.59
N ASN A 167 14.33 -30.16 0.84
CA ASN A 167 13.00 -29.56 0.96
C ASN A 167 12.08 -29.76 -0.27
N ASP A 168 12.63 -30.12 -1.39
CA ASP A 168 11.92 -30.43 -2.64
C ASP A 168 11.43 -31.88 -2.77
N LYS A 169 11.38 -32.63 -1.70
CA LYS A 169 10.84 -33.98 -1.52
C LYS A 169 10.44 -34.72 -2.83
N ALA A 170 11.41 -35.04 -3.65
CA ALA A 170 11.20 -35.89 -4.83
C ALA A 170 11.17 -37.40 -4.48
N VAL A 171 11.56 -37.76 -3.25
CA VAL A 171 11.71 -39.14 -2.80
C VAL A 171 10.84 -39.39 -1.57
N TYR A 172 10.09 -40.43 -1.59
CA TYR A 172 9.25 -40.91 -0.48
C TYR A 172 9.67 -42.31 -0.05
N ALA A 173 9.89 -42.48 1.25
CA ALA A 173 10.09 -43.81 1.84
C ALA A 173 8.75 -44.48 2.06
N TYR A 174 8.71 -45.78 1.85
CA TYR A 174 7.58 -46.64 2.24
C TYR A 174 8.05 -47.72 3.21
N GLY A 175 7.27 -47.93 4.27
CA GLY A 175 7.53 -48.99 5.22
C GLY A 175 7.05 -50.35 4.71
N ALA A 176 7.54 -51.44 5.34
CA ALA A 176 7.24 -52.84 4.94
C ALA A 176 5.74 -53.17 4.82
N GLY A 177 4.87 -52.50 5.61
CA GLY A 177 3.42 -52.71 5.55
C GLY A 177 2.73 -52.34 4.23
N ILE A 178 3.34 -51.47 3.42
CA ILE A 178 2.80 -51.11 2.11
C ILE A 178 3.14 -52.15 1.07
N LEU A 179 4.27 -52.85 1.18
CA LEU A 179 4.65 -53.94 0.30
C LEU A 179 3.71 -55.14 0.45
N ASP A 180 3.31 -55.49 1.68
CA ASP A 180 2.36 -56.58 1.94
C ASP A 180 0.98 -56.28 1.32
N ALA A 181 0.56 -55.02 1.31
CA ALA A 181 -0.68 -54.61 0.66
C ALA A 181 -0.61 -54.60 -0.87
N MET A 182 0.57 -54.37 -1.45
CA MET A 182 0.78 -54.38 -2.90
C MET A 182 0.95 -55.80 -3.45
N ASP A 183 1.48 -56.74 -2.65
CA ASP A 183 1.66 -58.17 -3.04
C ASP A 183 0.37 -59.00 -2.88
N GLY A 184 -0.75 -58.42 -2.46
CA GLY A 184 -2.04 -59.08 -2.33
C GLY A 184 -2.07 -60.20 -1.29
N LYS A 185 -1.14 -60.21 -0.35
CA LYS A 185 -1.13 -61.14 0.79
C LYS A 185 -1.74 -60.40 1.99
N ALA A 186 -3.06 -60.43 2.06
CA ALA A 186 -3.81 -60.13 3.28
C ALA A 186 -4.35 -61.44 3.84
#